data_95bdead18971673df735574d25c0b656
#
_entry.id   95bdead18971673df735574d25c0b656
#
_cell.length_a   1.000
_cell.length_b   1.000
_cell.length_c   1.000
_cell.angle_alpha   90.00
_cell.angle_beta   90.00
_cell.angle_gamma   90.00
#
_symmetry.space_group_name_H-M   'P 1'
#
loop_
_entity.id
_entity.type
_entity.pdbx_description
1 polymer ?
#
loop_
_entity_poly.entity_id
_entity_poly.type
_entity_poly.pdbx_seq_one_letter_code
_entity_poly.pdbx_strand_id
1 'polypeptide(L)'
;MQRLIFHVDVNSAFLSWEAARRAAAGEADLRLIPSAIGGDRDKRTGIILAKSIPAKAFGVTTGEPVGMALRKCPQLVLAPPDFRLYSKNSNAFIAVCRRYAPVVEQVSIDECFLDMTGTGLLYPDPVAIAHIIKDTIFSELGFTVNVGIAPNKLLAKMASDFEKPDKVHTLFAHEIPQKLWPLPVGSLFSVGRSTAEKLTAARIRTIGDLAQADLAYIQRLTGVKLGKLIHDYSNGIDDAPVLSEPEAVKGYGNSVTLEQDVTTLAQANQILLALCDSVASRMRADSRRCACVTVTIRGNDFRNRSHQRRLPEPTDVTAELYAMSRTLFSELWDGVTPLRLLGVTLNDLCGDDAVQLSLFRDEKKERARKLDQTVDQLRGKFGVTAISRGSVTDASRRVGRKYKAELDPGQK
;
A
#
# COMPACT_ATOMS: atom_id res chain seq x y z
N MET A 1 0.32 33.83 -0.14
CA MET A 1 -0.98 33.16 -0.35
C MET A 1 -1.13 32.10 0.71
N GLN A 2 -2.32 31.94 1.29
CA GLN A 2 -2.59 30.81 2.20
C GLN A 2 -2.67 29.52 1.40
N ARG A 3 -2.01 28.45 1.86
CA ARG A 3 -2.09 27.13 1.21
C ARG A 3 -3.52 26.61 1.31
N LEU A 4 -3.95 25.91 0.27
CA LEU A 4 -5.25 25.26 0.19
C LEU A 4 -5.08 23.87 -0.39
N ILE A 5 -5.22 22.85 0.46
CA ILE A 5 -5.00 21.45 0.11
C ILE A 5 -6.29 20.68 0.27
N PHE A 6 -6.64 19.90 -0.75
CA PHE A 6 -7.73 18.93 -0.66
C PHE A 6 -7.14 17.52 -0.52
N HIS A 7 -7.79 16.70 0.26
CA HIS A 7 -7.58 15.25 0.30
C HIS A 7 -8.84 14.57 -0.22
N VAL A 8 -8.71 13.77 -1.27
CA VAL A 8 -9.83 13.04 -1.88
C VAL A 8 -9.62 11.55 -1.67
N ASP A 9 -10.61 10.88 -1.07
CA ASP A 9 -10.57 9.47 -0.65
C ASP A 9 -11.79 8.73 -1.16
N VAL A 10 -11.59 7.62 -1.89
CA VAL A 10 -12.68 6.82 -2.46
C VAL A 10 -13.33 5.95 -1.37
N ASN A 11 -14.63 6.11 -1.21
CA ASN A 11 -15.38 5.37 -0.19
C ASN A 11 -15.40 3.86 -0.47
N SER A 12 -14.79 3.05 0.42
CA SER A 12 -14.73 1.59 0.29
C SER A 12 -14.27 1.13 -1.11
N ALA A 13 -13.20 1.68 -1.62
CA ALA A 13 -12.75 1.66 -3.02
C ALA A 13 -12.98 0.34 -3.76
N PHE A 14 -12.39 -0.76 -3.31
CA PHE A 14 -12.51 -2.05 -4.02
C PHE A 14 -13.95 -2.54 -4.14
N LEU A 15 -14.76 -2.35 -3.09
CA LEU A 15 -16.18 -2.71 -3.15
C LEU A 15 -16.96 -1.77 -4.08
N SER A 16 -16.70 -0.45 -3.97
CA SER A 16 -17.40 0.55 -4.77
C SER A 16 -17.10 0.39 -6.26
N TRP A 17 -15.86 0.08 -6.62
CA TRP A 17 -15.46 -0.17 -8.01
C TRP A 17 -16.11 -1.43 -8.59
N GLU A 18 -16.14 -2.52 -7.81
CA GLU A 18 -16.85 -3.74 -8.23
C GLU A 18 -18.35 -3.52 -8.31
N ALA A 19 -18.94 -2.78 -7.36
CA ALA A 19 -20.35 -2.46 -7.37
C ALA A 19 -20.74 -1.57 -8.56
N ALA A 20 -19.93 -0.55 -8.90
CA ALA A 20 -20.17 0.30 -10.08
C ALA A 20 -20.12 -0.52 -11.39
N ARG A 21 -19.15 -1.44 -11.52
CA ARG A 21 -19.09 -2.37 -12.67
C ARG A 21 -20.33 -3.23 -12.78
N ARG A 22 -20.78 -3.82 -11.66
CA ARG A 22 -21.98 -4.68 -11.61
C ARG A 22 -23.24 -3.90 -11.93
N ALA A 23 -23.43 -2.75 -11.34
CA ALA A 23 -24.58 -1.88 -11.60
C ALA A 23 -24.65 -1.47 -13.08
N ALA A 24 -23.52 -1.14 -13.71
CA ALA A 24 -23.45 -0.86 -15.15
C ALA A 24 -23.81 -2.08 -16.03
N ALA A 25 -23.62 -3.29 -15.52
CA ALA A 25 -24.03 -4.53 -16.18
C ALA A 25 -25.47 -4.98 -15.86
N GLY A 26 -26.23 -4.19 -15.06
CA GLY A 26 -27.58 -4.58 -14.63
C GLY A 26 -27.62 -5.62 -13.51
N GLU A 27 -26.50 -5.90 -12.86
CA GLU A 27 -26.39 -6.81 -11.71
C GLU A 27 -26.72 -6.08 -10.40
N ALA A 28 -26.91 -6.85 -9.31
CA ALA A 28 -27.18 -6.30 -7.98
C ALA A 28 -26.03 -5.41 -7.48
N ASP A 29 -26.39 -4.23 -6.97
CA ASP A 29 -25.42 -3.31 -6.37
C ASP A 29 -24.96 -3.83 -4.99
N LEU A 30 -23.69 -4.21 -4.91
CA LEU A 30 -23.08 -4.73 -3.68
C LEU A 30 -23.07 -3.74 -2.52
N ARG A 31 -23.20 -2.45 -2.77
CA ARG A 31 -23.23 -1.42 -1.71
C ARG A 31 -24.48 -1.47 -0.85
N LEU A 32 -25.58 -1.99 -1.44
CA LEU A 32 -26.92 -2.01 -0.82
C LEU A 32 -27.20 -3.26 0.01
N ILE A 33 -26.37 -4.28 -0.09
CA ILE A 33 -26.53 -5.57 0.60
C ILE A 33 -25.30 -5.88 1.47
N PRO A 34 -25.41 -6.78 2.48
CA PRO A 34 -24.24 -7.27 3.20
C PRO A 34 -23.27 -7.96 2.25
N SER A 35 -22.19 -7.29 1.90
CA SER A 35 -21.21 -7.76 0.91
C SER A 35 -19.79 -7.35 1.25
N ALA A 36 -18.82 -8.06 0.69
CA ALA A 36 -17.40 -7.74 0.85
C ALA A 36 -16.59 -8.22 -0.35
N ILE A 37 -15.49 -7.53 -0.61
CA ILE A 37 -14.41 -8.05 -1.43
C ILE A 37 -13.50 -8.87 -0.54
N GLY A 38 -13.31 -10.13 -0.90
CA GLY A 38 -12.48 -11.04 -0.11
C GLY A 38 -11.81 -12.11 -0.94
N GLY A 39 -10.73 -12.66 -0.40
CA GLY A 39 -10.05 -13.80 -1.00
C GLY A 39 -10.88 -15.09 -0.87
N ASP A 40 -10.35 -16.15 -1.45
CA ASP A 40 -10.93 -17.49 -1.44
C ASP A 40 -11.05 -18.00 0.00
N ARG A 41 -12.25 -18.46 0.40
CA ARG A 41 -12.56 -19.01 1.72
C ARG A 41 -11.69 -20.21 2.08
N ASP A 42 -11.41 -21.06 1.10
CA ASP A 42 -10.70 -22.32 1.31
C ASP A 42 -9.19 -22.12 1.34
N LYS A 43 -8.73 -20.89 1.03
CA LYS A 43 -7.31 -20.52 1.12
C LYS A 43 -7.01 -19.80 2.41
N ARG A 44 -5.91 -20.20 3.03
CA ARG A 44 -5.35 -19.63 4.27
C ARG A 44 -5.12 -18.11 4.23
N THR A 45 -5.12 -17.50 3.03
CA THR A 45 -4.82 -16.11 2.75
C THR A 45 -6.06 -15.25 2.51
N GLY A 46 -7.26 -15.83 2.58
CA GLY A 46 -8.50 -15.11 2.35
C GLY A 46 -8.82 -14.14 3.48
N ILE A 47 -8.65 -12.83 3.23
CA ILE A 47 -9.04 -11.74 4.13
C ILE A 47 -10.06 -10.82 3.45
N ILE A 48 -10.81 -10.10 4.25
CA ILE A 48 -11.71 -9.04 3.77
C ILE A 48 -10.88 -7.83 3.38
N LEU A 49 -10.94 -7.43 2.10
CA LEU A 49 -10.23 -6.26 1.58
C LEU A 49 -11.08 -4.99 1.69
N ALA A 50 -12.37 -5.09 1.39
CA ALA A 50 -13.34 -4.00 1.54
C ALA A 50 -14.72 -4.59 1.86
N LYS A 51 -15.57 -3.79 2.48
CA LYS A 51 -16.92 -4.21 2.91
C LYS A 51 -17.95 -3.12 2.67
N SER A 52 -19.21 -3.52 2.50
CA SER A 52 -20.35 -2.62 2.45
C SER A 52 -20.72 -2.06 3.83
N ILE A 53 -21.47 -0.95 3.84
CA ILE A 53 -22.06 -0.40 5.07
C ILE A 53 -23.00 -1.42 5.73
N PRO A 54 -23.90 -2.11 5.00
CA PRO A 54 -24.69 -3.19 5.60
C PRO A 54 -23.85 -4.29 6.24
N ALA A 55 -22.71 -4.72 5.63
CA ALA A 55 -21.82 -5.71 6.24
C ALA A 55 -21.11 -5.16 7.49
N LYS A 56 -20.78 -3.87 7.53
CA LYS A 56 -20.19 -3.21 8.70
C LYS A 56 -21.14 -3.27 9.92
N ALA A 57 -22.47 -3.19 9.71
CA ALA A 57 -23.47 -3.28 10.77
C ALA A 57 -23.44 -4.65 11.49
N PHE A 58 -23.03 -5.73 10.82
CA PHE A 58 -22.81 -7.06 11.41
C PHE A 58 -21.42 -7.20 12.08
N GLY A 59 -20.65 -6.12 12.16
CA GLY A 59 -19.31 -6.15 12.76
C GLY A 59 -18.23 -6.75 11.86
N VAL A 60 -18.46 -6.87 10.54
CA VAL A 60 -17.43 -7.28 9.59
C VAL A 60 -16.35 -6.19 9.51
N THR A 61 -15.07 -6.58 9.57
CA THR A 61 -13.94 -5.64 9.57
C THR A 61 -12.96 -5.93 8.42
N THR A 62 -12.38 -4.86 7.85
CA THR A 62 -11.31 -5.00 6.85
C THR A 62 -10.07 -5.62 7.49
N GLY A 63 -9.41 -6.52 6.78
CA GLY A 63 -8.23 -7.25 7.27
C GLY A 63 -8.55 -8.53 8.05
N GLU A 64 -9.81 -8.80 8.43
CA GLU A 64 -10.15 -10.04 9.11
C GLU A 64 -10.25 -11.24 8.14
N PRO A 65 -9.99 -12.47 8.64
CA PRO A 65 -10.19 -13.67 7.85
C PRO A 65 -11.63 -13.82 7.36
N VAL A 66 -11.81 -14.23 6.10
CA VAL A 66 -13.15 -14.45 5.48
C VAL A 66 -14.01 -15.38 6.33
N GLY A 67 -13.43 -16.45 6.90
CA GLY A 67 -14.17 -17.37 7.78
C GLY A 67 -14.70 -16.72 9.06
N MET A 68 -14.05 -15.67 9.59
CA MET A 68 -14.57 -14.90 10.73
C MET A 68 -15.69 -13.96 10.30
N ALA A 69 -15.55 -13.30 9.15
CA ALA A 69 -16.58 -12.45 8.59
C ALA A 69 -17.89 -13.21 8.34
N LEU A 70 -17.81 -14.42 7.76
CA LEU A 70 -18.96 -15.29 7.52
C LEU A 70 -19.64 -15.79 8.81
N ARG A 71 -18.88 -15.94 9.91
CA ARG A 71 -19.49 -16.24 11.22
C ARG A 71 -20.31 -15.08 11.78
N LYS A 72 -19.86 -13.84 11.54
CA LYS A 72 -20.58 -12.63 11.97
C LYS A 72 -21.77 -12.31 11.07
N CYS A 73 -21.65 -12.58 9.78
CA CYS A 73 -22.67 -12.31 8.77
C CYS A 73 -22.79 -13.52 7.82
N PRO A 74 -23.60 -14.55 8.17
CA PRO A 74 -23.76 -15.77 7.34
C PRO A 74 -24.26 -15.49 5.92
N GLN A 75 -25.06 -14.43 5.75
CA GLN A 75 -25.58 -13.98 4.44
C GLN A 75 -24.61 -13.09 3.65
N LEU A 76 -23.35 -12.95 4.08
CA LEU A 76 -22.36 -12.10 3.43
C LEU A 76 -22.07 -12.56 1.99
N VAL A 77 -22.36 -11.69 1.03
CA VAL A 77 -22.03 -11.92 -0.38
C VAL A 77 -20.55 -11.57 -0.61
N LEU A 78 -19.76 -12.55 -1.00
CA LEU A 78 -18.34 -12.37 -1.30
C LEU A 78 -18.11 -12.22 -2.80
N ALA A 79 -17.35 -11.21 -3.19
CA ALA A 79 -16.83 -11.05 -4.53
C ALA A 79 -15.29 -11.18 -4.51
N PRO A 80 -14.68 -11.87 -5.50
CA PRO A 80 -13.23 -11.97 -5.59
C PRO A 80 -12.62 -10.62 -5.99
N PRO A 81 -11.37 -10.32 -5.56
CA PRO A 81 -10.71 -9.08 -5.95
C PRO A 81 -10.31 -9.11 -7.44
N ASP A 82 -10.55 -7.97 -8.13
CA ASP A 82 -10.09 -7.70 -9.49
C ASP A 82 -9.16 -6.48 -9.50
N PHE A 83 -7.86 -6.70 -9.36
CA PHE A 83 -6.87 -5.63 -9.30
C PHE A 83 -6.70 -4.86 -10.62
N ARG A 84 -7.07 -5.45 -11.77
CA ARG A 84 -7.07 -4.74 -13.06
C ARG A 84 -8.18 -3.69 -13.10
N LEU A 85 -9.38 -4.08 -12.68
CA LEU A 85 -10.49 -3.14 -12.52
C LEU A 85 -10.12 -2.02 -11.57
N TYR A 86 -9.46 -2.34 -10.45
CA TYR A 86 -9.07 -1.35 -9.44
C TYR A 86 -8.05 -0.36 -9.98
N SER A 87 -7.02 -0.82 -10.68
CA SER A 87 -6.04 0.06 -11.32
C SER A 87 -6.68 0.96 -12.38
N LYS A 88 -7.60 0.41 -13.19
CA LYS A 88 -8.34 1.20 -14.19
C LYS A 88 -9.16 2.33 -13.55
N ASN A 89 -9.92 2.00 -12.50
CA ASN A 89 -10.74 3.00 -11.80
C ASN A 89 -9.91 4.03 -11.04
N SER A 90 -8.80 3.60 -10.44
CA SER A 90 -7.83 4.50 -9.80
C SER A 90 -7.27 5.53 -10.79
N ASN A 91 -6.82 5.07 -11.96
CA ASN A 91 -6.32 5.96 -13.00
C ASN A 91 -7.40 6.94 -13.51
N ALA A 92 -8.64 6.47 -13.68
CA ALA A 92 -9.77 7.32 -14.07
C ALA A 92 -10.09 8.38 -12.99
N PHE A 93 -10.11 7.98 -11.72
CA PHE A 93 -10.28 8.87 -10.58
C PHE A 93 -9.21 9.97 -10.54
N ILE A 94 -7.94 9.61 -10.65
CA ILE A 94 -6.83 10.58 -10.69
C ILE A 94 -6.94 11.50 -11.92
N ALA A 95 -7.36 10.98 -13.07
CA ALA A 95 -7.56 11.80 -14.29
C ALA A 95 -8.66 12.85 -14.09
N VAL A 96 -9.76 12.52 -13.39
CA VAL A 96 -10.78 13.51 -13.00
C VAL A 96 -10.19 14.59 -12.11
N CYS A 97 -9.46 14.21 -11.06
CA CYS A 97 -8.85 15.15 -10.12
C CYS A 97 -7.89 16.14 -10.83
N ARG A 98 -7.11 15.65 -11.78
CA ARG A 98 -6.17 16.48 -12.58
C ARG A 98 -6.84 17.57 -13.45
N ARG A 99 -8.13 17.49 -13.70
CA ARG A 99 -8.87 18.55 -14.44
C ARG A 99 -9.10 19.81 -13.60
N TYR A 100 -9.03 19.66 -12.26
CA TYR A 100 -9.38 20.73 -11.34
C TYR A 100 -8.19 21.31 -10.58
N ALA A 101 -7.13 20.53 -10.39
CA ALA A 101 -5.99 20.92 -9.58
C ALA A 101 -4.71 21.02 -10.41
N PRO A 102 -3.89 22.07 -10.20
CA PRO A 102 -2.59 22.22 -10.84
C PRO A 102 -1.61 21.11 -10.48
N VAL A 103 -1.66 20.63 -9.23
CA VAL A 103 -0.80 19.55 -8.74
C VAL A 103 -1.65 18.50 -8.05
N VAL A 104 -1.45 17.23 -8.42
CA VAL A 104 -2.12 16.06 -7.85
C VAL A 104 -1.08 15.05 -7.44
N GLU A 105 -1.00 14.78 -6.15
CA GLU A 105 -0.17 13.73 -5.57
C GLU A 105 -1.01 12.49 -5.26
N GLN A 106 -0.80 11.41 -6.01
CA GLN A 106 -1.42 10.12 -5.70
C GLN A 106 -0.67 9.45 -4.55
N VAL A 107 -1.33 9.22 -3.43
CA VAL A 107 -0.75 8.59 -2.22
C VAL A 107 -0.95 7.09 -2.22
N SER A 108 -2.13 6.65 -2.64
CA SER A 108 -2.50 5.23 -2.75
C SER A 108 -3.34 4.98 -4.00
N ILE A 109 -3.87 3.76 -4.14
CA ILE A 109 -4.76 3.41 -5.24
C ILE A 109 -6.10 4.15 -5.18
N ASP A 110 -6.49 4.64 -3.99
CA ASP A 110 -7.83 5.18 -3.69
C ASP A 110 -7.80 6.58 -3.07
N GLU A 111 -6.62 7.19 -2.87
CA GLU A 111 -6.52 8.53 -2.29
C GLU A 111 -5.47 9.40 -2.97
N CYS A 112 -5.74 10.71 -3.00
CA CYS A 112 -4.81 11.70 -3.50
C CYS A 112 -4.94 13.04 -2.78
N PHE A 113 -3.86 13.81 -2.80
CA PHE A 113 -3.87 15.24 -2.44
C PHE A 113 -3.91 16.10 -3.70
N LEU A 114 -4.64 17.23 -3.60
CA LEU A 114 -4.76 18.25 -4.62
C LEU A 114 -4.22 19.56 -4.02
N ASP A 115 -3.25 20.16 -4.65
CA ASP A 115 -2.86 21.52 -4.30
C ASP A 115 -3.72 22.51 -5.08
N MET A 116 -4.65 23.12 -4.37
CA MET A 116 -5.58 24.15 -4.89
C MET A 116 -5.09 25.58 -4.59
N THR A 117 -3.86 25.72 -4.09
CA THR A 117 -3.27 27.04 -3.79
C THR A 117 -3.21 27.88 -5.06
N GLY A 118 -3.68 29.11 -4.99
CA GLY A 118 -3.68 30.06 -6.13
C GLY A 118 -4.85 29.89 -7.11
N THR A 119 -5.73 28.90 -6.94
CA THR A 119 -6.89 28.70 -7.85
C THR A 119 -8.10 29.58 -7.52
N GLY A 120 -8.01 30.45 -6.52
CA GLY A 120 -9.16 31.25 -6.04
C GLY A 120 -9.81 32.17 -7.05
N LEU A 121 -9.12 32.55 -8.15
CA LEU A 121 -9.75 33.30 -9.27
C LEU A 121 -10.67 32.40 -10.10
N LEU A 122 -10.34 31.14 -10.25
CA LEU A 122 -11.15 30.15 -10.98
C LEU A 122 -12.23 29.52 -10.07
N TYR A 123 -11.92 29.33 -8.81
CA TYR A 123 -12.75 28.68 -7.81
C TYR A 123 -12.79 29.52 -6.52
N PRO A 124 -13.64 30.54 -6.44
CA PRO A 124 -13.70 31.44 -5.29
C PRO A 124 -14.14 30.76 -3.99
N ASP A 125 -14.98 29.72 -4.10
CA ASP A 125 -15.46 28.92 -2.96
C ASP A 125 -14.84 27.53 -2.99
N PRO A 126 -13.93 27.21 -2.06
CA PRO A 126 -13.28 25.90 -1.99
C PRO A 126 -14.25 24.75 -1.64
N VAL A 127 -15.35 25.02 -0.93
CA VAL A 127 -16.35 23.99 -0.61
C VAL A 127 -17.19 23.68 -1.85
N ALA A 128 -17.60 24.69 -2.61
CA ALA A 128 -18.35 24.50 -3.84
C ALA A 128 -17.56 23.67 -4.88
N ILE A 129 -16.27 23.99 -5.10
CA ILE A 129 -15.46 23.20 -6.05
C ILE A 129 -15.22 21.77 -5.55
N ALA A 130 -15.09 21.53 -4.27
CA ALA A 130 -14.99 20.18 -3.72
C ALA A 130 -16.24 19.35 -3.97
N HIS A 131 -17.43 19.96 -3.86
CA HIS A 131 -18.69 19.32 -4.27
C HIS A 131 -18.71 19.01 -5.76
N ILE A 132 -18.29 19.95 -6.63
CA ILE A 132 -18.21 19.70 -8.06
C ILE A 132 -17.29 18.54 -8.40
N ILE A 133 -16.12 18.45 -7.77
CA ILE A 133 -15.17 17.33 -7.95
C ILE A 133 -15.83 16.01 -7.54
N LYS A 134 -16.43 15.97 -6.35
CA LYS A 134 -17.11 14.80 -5.82
C LYS A 134 -18.25 14.33 -6.73
N ASP A 135 -19.10 15.25 -7.17
CA ASP A 135 -20.27 14.96 -8.01
C ASP A 135 -19.84 14.57 -9.43
N THR A 136 -18.74 15.12 -9.96
CA THR A 136 -18.16 14.70 -11.23
C THR A 136 -17.64 13.26 -11.16
N ILE A 137 -16.93 12.90 -10.09
CA ILE A 137 -16.45 11.53 -9.88
C ILE A 137 -17.65 10.56 -9.82
N PHE A 138 -18.70 10.91 -9.09
CA PHE A 138 -19.88 10.08 -9.02
C PHE A 138 -20.61 9.94 -10.37
N SER A 139 -20.82 11.03 -11.08
CA SER A 139 -21.57 11.03 -12.36
C SER A 139 -20.81 10.29 -13.47
N GLU A 140 -19.48 10.44 -13.54
CA GLU A 140 -18.68 9.81 -14.61
C GLU A 140 -18.21 8.39 -14.27
N LEU A 141 -17.95 8.10 -13.00
CA LEU A 141 -17.31 6.84 -12.57
C LEU A 141 -18.20 5.94 -11.72
N GLY A 142 -19.33 6.43 -11.21
CA GLY A 142 -20.33 5.65 -10.51
C GLY A 142 -19.99 5.29 -9.05
N PHE A 143 -19.01 5.96 -8.43
CA PHE A 143 -18.65 5.76 -7.03
C PHE A 143 -18.45 7.08 -6.30
N THR A 144 -18.59 7.04 -4.97
CA THR A 144 -18.49 8.25 -4.13
C THR A 144 -17.09 8.43 -3.55
N VAL A 145 -16.76 9.69 -3.24
CA VAL A 145 -15.53 10.07 -2.55
C VAL A 145 -15.85 10.98 -1.37
N ASN A 146 -14.94 11.02 -0.39
CA ASN A 146 -14.89 12.06 0.61
C ASN A 146 -13.84 13.10 0.24
N VAL A 147 -14.10 14.37 0.53
CA VAL A 147 -13.14 15.46 0.33
C VAL A 147 -12.91 16.20 1.63
N GLY A 148 -11.65 16.27 2.06
CA GLY A 148 -11.20 17.09 3.17
C GLY A 148 -10.47 18.33 2.67
N ILE A 149 -10.81 19.52 3.17
CA ILE A 149 -10.26 20.80 2.78
C ILE A 149 -9.52 21.44 3.95
N ALA A 150 -8.24 21.78 3.75
CA ALA A 150 -7.43 22.32 4.85
C ALA A 150 -6.21 23.11 4.31
N PRO A 151 -5.45 23.82 5.19
CA PRO A 151 -4.24 24.52 4.79
C PRO A 151 -3.01 23.60 4.62
N ASN A 152 -3.08 22.35 5.00
CA ASN A 152 -1.99 21.37 4.84
C ASN A 152 -2.51 19.93 4.64
N LYS A 153 -1.59 19.02 4.29
CA LYS A 153 -1.93 17.62 3.95
C LYS A 153 -2.53 16.86 5.14
N LEU A 154 -1.93 17.04 6.32
CA LEU A 154 -2.41 16.38 7.54
C LEU A 154 -3.87 16.71 7.83
N LEU A 155 -4.18 18.00 7.93
CA LEU A 155 -5.53 18.47 8.26
C LEU A 155 -6.55 18.11 7.18
N ALA A 156 -6.16 18.17 5.89
CA ALA A 156 -7.00 17.73 4.79
C ALA A 156 -7.35 16.22 4.89
N LYS A 157 -6.34 15.38 5.21
CA LYS A 157 -6.57 13.95 5.44
C LYS A 157 -7.46 13.69 6.64
N MET A 158 -7.23 14.37 7.76
CA MET A 158 -8.09 14.25 8.94
C MET A 158 -9.53 14.67 8.66
N ALA A 159 -9.73 15.76 7.90
CA ALA A 159 -11.07 16.23 7.53
C ALA A 159 -11.82 15.21 6.67
N SER A 160 -11.17 14.57 5.70
CA SER A 160 -11.83 13.56 4.84
C SER A 160 -12.30 12.32 5.62
N ASP A 161 -11.78 12.08 6.82
CA ASP A 161 -12.13 10.94 7.67
C ASP A 161 -13.24 11.22 8.72
N PHE A 162 -13.71 12.46 8.88
CA PHE A 162 -14.68 12.81 9.94
C PHE A 162 -16.00 12.05 9.82
N GLU A 163 -16.63 12.11 8.69
CA GLU A 163 -17.88 11.41 8.40
C GLU A 163 -17.84 10.88 6.97
N LYS A 164 -18.13 9.61 6.80
CA LYS A 164 -18.19 8.91 5.50
C LYS A 164 -19.53 8.18 5.39
N PRO A 165 -20.06 7.98 4.18
CA PRO A 165 -19.52 8.30 2.87
C PRO A 165 -20.03 9.64 2.28
N ASP A 166 -19.44 10.04 1.15
CA ASP A 166 -19.94 11.07 0.24
C ASP A 166 -20.07 12.46 0.85
N LYS A 167 -19.05 12.88 1.61
CA LYS A 167 -19.03 14.14 2.34
C LYS A 167 -17.86 15.05 1.93
N VAL A 168 -18.09 16.35 2.16
CA VAL A 168 -17.05 17.40 2.09
C VAL A 168 -16.92 18.01 3.48
N HIS A 169 -15.69 18.05 4.00
CA HIS A 169 -15.38 18.62 5.30
C HIS A 169 -14.22 19.60 5.24
N THR A 170 -14.29 20.60 6.11
CA THR A 170 -13.19 21.55 6.31
C THR A 170 -12.51 21.31 7.65
N LEU A 171 -11.20 21.59 7.71
CA LEU A 171 -10.44 21.64 8.96
C LEU A 171 -9.38 22.74 8.88
N PHE A 172 -9.80 23.98 9.11
CA PHE A 172 -8.92 25.12 9.22
C PHE A 172 -8.39 25.30 10.66
N ALA A 173 -7.36 26.12 10.84
CA ALA A 173 -6.71 26.30 12.15
C ALA A 173 -7.70 26.65 13.28
N HIS A 174 -8.67 27.52 13.00
CA HIS A 174 -9.69 27.92 13.99
C HIS A 174 -10.69 26.82 14.33
N GLU A 175 -10.79 25.76 13.51
CA GLU A 175 -11.70 24.63 13.71
C GLU A 175 -11.05 23.49 14.51
N ILE A 176 -9.71 23.50 14.67
CA ILE A 176 -8.97 22.43 15.36
C ILE A 176 -9.52 22.14 16.76
N PRO A 177 -9.76 23.13 17.63
CA PRO A 177 -10.26 22.86 18.99
C PRO A 177 -11.64 22.19 19.01
N GLN A 178 -12.50 22.47 18.04
CA GLN A 178 -13.87 21.95 17.99
C GLN A 178 -13.97 20.64 17.22
N LYS A 179 -13.18 20.45 16.13
CA LYS A 179 -13.34 19.31 15.23
C LYS A 179 -12.26 18.22 15.43
N LEU A 180 -11.02 18.60 15.73
CA LEU A 180 -9.90 17.67 15.81
C LEU A 180 -9.62 17.22 17.25
N TRP A 181 -9.51 18.16 18.19
CA TRP A 181 -9.12 17.86 19.57
C TRP A 181 -10.06 16.92 20.33
N PRO A 182 -11.38 16.91 20.11
CA PRO A 182 -12.28 15.98 20.81
C PRO A 182 -12.13 14.52 20.37
N LEU A 183 -11.47 14.27 19.22
CA LEU A 183 -11.33 12.92 18.68
C LEU A 183 -10.41 12.06 19.57
N PRO A 184 -10.64 10.73 19.63
CA PRO A 184 -9.72 9.82 20.29
C PRO A 184 -8.30 9.94 19.75
N VAL A 185 -7.28 9.85 20.60
CA VAL A 185 -5.87 9.99 20.20
C VAL A 185 -5.45 8.99 19.13
N GLY A 186 -6.04 7.80 19.13
CA GLY A 186 -5.82 6.77 18.09
C GLY A 186 -6.39 7.11 16.71
N SER A 187 -7.21 8.16 16.59
CA SER A 187 -7.72 8.65 15.32
C SER A 187 -6.75 9.59 14.62
N LEU A 188 -5.72 10.09 15.30
CA LEU A 188 -4.72 10.96 14.68
C LEU A 188 -3.87 10.18 13.69
N PHE A 189 -3.69 10.74 12.50
CA PHE A 189 -2.81 10.15 11.49
C PHE A 189 -1.41 9.89 12.08
N SER A 190 -0.81 8.77 11.75
CA SER A 190 0.47 8.26 12.30
C SER A 190 0.41 7.71 13.74
N VAL A 191 -0.74 7.73 14.41
CA VAL A 191 -0.92 7.08 15.70
C VAL A 191 -1.53 5.70 15.50
N GLY A 192 -0.67 4.68 15.41
CA GLY A 192 -1.12 3.28 15.31
C GLY A 192 -1.58 2.73 16.66
N ARG A 193 -2.21 1.53 16.65
CA ARG A 193 -2.79 0.88 17.83
C ARG A 193 -1.84 0.84 19.04
N SER A 194 -0.61 0.38 18.88
CA SER A 194 0.36 0.27 19.98
C SER A 194 0.73 1.65 20.57
N THR A 195 0.81 2.70 19.73
CA THR A 195 1.06 4.07 20.19
C THR A 195 -0.16 4.62 20.93
N ALA A 196 -1.35 4.39 20.40
CA ALA A 196 -2.61 4.79 21.05
C ALA A 196 -2.77 4.12 22.42
N GLU A 197 -2.46 2.83 22.55
CA GLU A 197 -2.50 2.10 23.83
C GLU A 197 -1.53 2.71 24.86
N LYS A 198 -0.29 3.04 24.46
CA LYS A 198 0.71 3.70 25.34
C LYS A 198 0.24 5.07 25.78
N LEU A 199 -0.26 5.90 24.87
CA LEU A 199 -0.75 7.25 25.17
C LEU A 199 -1.96 7.19 26.11
N THR A 200 -2.92 6.30 25.84
CA THR A 200 -4.10 6.11 26.68
C THR A 200 -3.74 5.64 28.09
N ALA A 201 -2.78 4.73 28.23
CA ALA A 201 -2.25 4.30 29.52
C ALA A 201 -1.59 5.46 30.29
N ALA A 202 -1.01 6.44 29.59
CA ALA A 202 -0.45 7.68 30.14
C ALA A 202 -1.53 8.78 30.34
N ARG A 203 -2.83 8.44 30.26
CA ARG A 203 -4.00 9.34 30.39
C ARG A 203 -4.15 10.37 29.28
N ILE A 204 -3.47 10.22 28.15
CA ILE A 204 -3.64 11.03 26.94
C ILE A 204 -4.65 10.28 26.05
N ARG A 205 -5.91 10.67 26.13
CA ARG A 205 -7.03 9.95 25.50
C ARG A 205 -7.53 10.60 24.22
N THR A 206 -7.41 11.91 24.14
CA THR A 206 -7.85 12.73 23.02
C THR A 206 -6.68 13.34 22.27
N ILE A 207 -6.92 13.82 21.05
CA ILE A 207 -5.94 14.58 20.29
C ILE A 207 -5.62 15.90 21.02
N GLY A 208 -6.61 16.52 21.67
CA GLY A 208 -6.44 17.72 22.50
C GLY A 208 -5.57 17.48 23.72
N ASP A 209 -5.69 16.32 24.40
CA ASP A 209 -4.77 15.96 25.50
C ASP A 209 -3.32 15.87 24.99
N LEU A 210 -3.14 15.28 23.80
CA LEU A 210 -1.82 15.17 23.17
C LEU A 210 -1.23 16.54 22.80
N ALA A 211 -2.07 17.44 22.24
CA ALA A 211 -1.66 18.78 21.83
C ALA A 211 -1.22 19.65 23.02
N GLN A 212 -1.81 19.45 24.19
CA GLN A 212 -1.51 20.20 25.41
C GLN A 212 -0.44 19.54 26.29
N ALA A 213 -0.02 18.32 25.98
CA ALA A 213 0.98 17.61 26.76
C ALA A 213 2.39 18.16 26.54
N ASP A 214 3.25 17.99 27.54
CA ASP A 214 4.67 18.33 27.40
C ASP A 214 5.36 17.48 26.33
N LEU A 215 6.02 18.12 25.36
CA LEU A 215 6.67 17.44 24.24
C LEU A 215 7.73 16.42 24.71
N ALA A 216 8.53 16.77 25.73
CA ALA A 216 9.58 15.89 26.23
C ALA A 216 8.98 14.62 26.87
N TYR A 217 7.82 14.78 27.51
CA TYR A 217 7.07 13.63 28.04
C TYR A 217 6.57 12.71 26.91
N ILE A 218 5.97 13.26 25.86
CA ILE A 218 5.52 12.47 24.69
C ILE A 218 6.69 11.75 24.02
N GLN A 219 7.83 12.43 23.85
CA GLN A 219 9.03 11.83 23.28
C GLN A 219 9.59 10.67 24.12
N ARG A 220 9.52 10.75 25.45
CA ARG A 220 9.89 9.61 26.32
C ARG A 220 8.98 8.39 26.13
N LEU A 221 7.69 8.61 25.91
CA LEU A 221 6.71 7.54 25.74
C LEU A 221 6.79 6.85 24.36
N THR A 222 7.04 7.61 23.31
CA THR A 222 6.86 7.16 21.92
C THR A 222 8.14 7.17 21.09
N GLY A 223 9.22 7.73 21.61
CA GLY A 223 10.48 7.98 20.91
C GLY A 223 10.55 9.40 20.33
N VAL A 224 11.77 9.93 20.18
CA VAL A 224 12.03 11.34 19.85
C VAL A 224 11.35 11.76 18.55
N LYS A 225 11.53 10.98 17.47
CA LYS A 225 11.00 11.34 16.14
C LYS A 225 9.47 11.25 16.09
N LEU A 226 8.90 10.12 16.54
CA LEU A 226 7.47 9.93 16.52
C LEU A 226 6.76 10.88 17.48
N GLY A 227 7.33 11.09 18.69
CA GLY A 227 6.74 11.98 19.68
C GLY A 227 6.64 13.41 19.18
N LYS A 228 7.70 13.92 18.52
CA LYS A 228 7.64 15.26 17.89
C LYS A 228 6.58 15.29 16.79
N LEU A 229 6.57 14.31 15.89
CA LEU A 229 5.63 14.26 14.77
C LEU A 229 4.16 14.29 15.22
N ILE A 230 3.77 13.41 16.15
CA ILE A 230 2.38 13.33 16.59
C ILE A 230 1.97 14.53 17.46
N HIS A 231 2.90 15.15 18.18
CA HIS A 231 2.65 16.38 18.91
C HIS A 231 2.43 17.56 17.94
N ASP A 232 3.29 17.73 16.92
CA ASP A 232 3.09 18.73 15.86
C ASP A 232 1.74 18.50 15.17
N TYR A 233 1.43 17.26 14.81
CA TYR A 233 0.18 16.88 14.14
C TYR A 233 -1.05 17.16 15.01
N SER A 234 -1.02 16.93 16.31
CA SER A 234 -2.13 17.27 17.21
C SER A 234 -2.41 18.77 17.28
N ASN A 235 -1.40 19.60 16.98
CA ASN A 235 -1.51 21.05 16.86
C ASN A 235 -1.78 21.52 15.42
N GLY A 236 -2.01 20.61 14.48
CA GLY A 236 -2.28 20.93 13.08
C GLY A 236 -1.09 21.38 12.27
N ILE A 237 0.13 21.13 12.73
CA ILE A 237 1.37 21.57 12.10
C ILE A 237 1.87 20.48 11.15
N ASP A 238 1.93 20.80 9.86
CA ASP A 238 2.47 19.97 8.78
C ASP A 238 2.90 20.85 7.60
N ASP A 239 4.19 20.84 7.28
CA ASP A 239 4.77 21.65 6.21
C ASP A 239 5.00 20.85 4.91
N ALA A 240 4.63 19.55 4.88
CA ALA A 240 4.87 18.70 3.73
C ALA A 240 4.20 19.28 2.47
N PRO A 241 4.94 19.40 1.34
CA PRO A 241 4.34 19.85 0.08
C PRO A 241 3.49 18.75 -0.55
N VAL A 242 2.57 19.14 -1.42
CA VAL A 242 1.96 18.22 -2.39
C VAL A 242 2.95 18.00 -3.52
N LEU A 243 3.33 16.75 -3.76
CA LEU A 243 4.37 16.39 -4.72
C LEU A 243 3.76 16.25 -6.12
N SER A 244 4.38 16.87 -7.12
CA SER A 244 4.02 16.71 -8.54
C SER A 244 4.49 15.38 -9.12
N GLU A 245 5.56 14.83 -8.55
CA GLU A 245 6.17 13.56 -8.94
C GLU A 245 6.27 12.61 -7.76
N PRO A 246 6.11 11.29 -7.97
CA PRO A 246 6.28 10.30 -6.92
C PRO A 246 7.67 10.35 -6.30
N GLU A 247 7.77 10.11 -5.00
CA GLU A 247 9.08 9.88 -4.37
C GLU A 247 9.82 8.72 -5.04
N ALA A 248 11.15 8.84 -5.08
CA ALA A 248 12.00 7.76 -5.59
C ALA A 248 11.75 6.45 -4.82
N VAL A 249 11.63 5.35 -5.57
CA VAL A 249 11.44 4.02 -4.99
C VAL A 249 12.62 3.68 -4.08
N LYS A 250 12.36 3.33 -2.83
CA LYS A 250 13.36 3.02 -1.80
C LYS A 250 13.78 1.55 -1.78
N GLY A 251 12.97 0.66 -2.35
CA GLY A 251 13.24 -0.77 -2.40
C GLY A 251 12.16 -1.56 -3.13
N TYR A 252 12.52 -2.76 -3.57
CA TYR A 252 11.60 -3.72 -4.20
C TYR A 252 11.46 -4.93 -3.31
N GLY A 253 10.25 -5.22 -2.86
CA GLY A 253 9.99 -6.38 -2.00
C GLY A 253 8.77 -7.18 -2.44
N ASN A 254 8.80 -8.46 -2.16
CA ASN A 254 7.64 -9.33 -2.25
C ASN A 254 7.69 -10.38 -1.14
N SER A 255 6.52 -10.75 -0.64
CA SER A 255 6.37 -11.82 0.33
C SER A 255 5.13 -12.66 0.02
N VAL A 256 5.19 -13.94 0.31
CA VAL A 256 4.08 -14.86 0.11
C VAL A 256 3.72 -15.58 1.40
N THR A 257 2.45 -15.48 1.79
CA THR A 257 1.88 -16.37 2.80
C THR A 257 1.54 -17.69 2.13
N LEU A 258 2.04 -18.77 2.68
CA LEU A 258 1.99 -20.10 2.10
C LEU A 258 0.68 -20.81 2.42
N GLU A 259 0.12 -21.53 1.45
CA GLU A 259 -1.12 -22.32 1.64
C GLU A 259 -0.89 -23.45 2.64
N GLN A 260 0.31 -24.06 2.62
CA GLN A 260 0.80 -25.03 3.57
C GLN A 260 2.13 -24.56 4.12
N ASP A 261 2.41 -24.85 5.39
CA ASP A 261 3.68 -24.50 6.00
C ASP A 261 4.83 -25.25 5.32
N VAL A 262 5.92 -24.52 5.08
CA VAL A 262 7.15 -25.10 4.55
C VAL A 262 7.99 -25.66 5.67
N THR A 263 8.42 -26.92 5.50
CA THR A 263 9.20 -27.68 6.50
C THR A 263 10.53 -28.16 5.95
N THR A 264 10.83 -27.92 4.66
CA THR A 264 12.09 -28.37 4.04
C THR A 264 12.84 -27.25 3.36
N LEU A 265 14.17 -27.32 3.36
CA LEU A 265 15.05 -26.41 2.64
C LEU A 265 14.76 -26.37 1.13
N ALA A 266 14.42 -27.51 0.55
CA ALA A 266 14.15 -27.62 -0.88
C ALA A 266 12.91 -26.78 -1.26
N GLN A 267 11.81 -26.89 -0.51
CA GLN A 267 10.60 -26.09 -0.71
C GLN A 267 10.87 -24.60 -0.50
N ALA A 268 11.59 -24.22 0.57
CA ALA A 268 11.94 -22.83 0.84
C ALA A 268 12.77 -22.23 -0.28
N ASN A 269 13.78 -22.95 -0.78
CA ASN A 269 14.65 -22.49 -1.86
C ASN A 269 13.90 -22.26 -3.16
N GLN A 270 12.91 -23.09 -3.50
CA GLN A 270 12.06 -22.85 -4.69
C GLN A 270 11.25 -21.56 -4.57
N ILE A 271 10.69 -21.28 -3.39
CA ILE A 271 9.92 -20.07 -3.14
C ILE A 271 10.83 -18.84 -3.14
N LEU A 272 12.01 -18.92 -2.51
CA LEU A 272 13.00 -17.84 -2.53
C LEU A 272 13.45 -17.50 -3.95
N LEU A 273 13.69 -18.50 -4.80
CA LEU A 273 14.05 -18.27 -6.20
C LEU A 273 12.93 -17.57 -6.96
N ALA A 274 11.68 -17.98 -6.77
CA ALA A 274 10.51 -17.32 -7.38
C ALA A 274 10.33 -15.88 -6.89
N LEU A 275 10.56 -15.62 -5.61
CA LEU A 275 10.54 -14.27 -5.04
C LEU A 275 11.65 -13.40 -5.62
N CYS A 276 12.89 -13.91 -5.66
CA CYS A 276 14.04 -13.19 -6.26
C CYS A 276 13.79 -12.86 -7.73
N ASP A 277 13.29 -13.82 -8.51
CA ASP A 277 12.96 -13.63 -9.93
C ASP A 277 11.93 -12.51 -10.12
N SER A 278 10.83 -12.54 -9.31
CA SER A 278 9.78 -11.52 -9.35
C SER A 278 10.29 -10.13 -8.96
N VAL A 279 11.06 -10.02 -7.88
CA VAL A 279 11.51 -8.72 -7.35
C VAL A 279 12.60 -8.12 -8.24
N ALA A 280 13.55 -8.96 -8.72
CA ALA A 280 14.62 -8.54 -9.61
C ALA A 280 14.09 -8.05 -10.96
N SER A 281 13.09 -8.73 -11.54
CA SER A 281 12.46 -8.31 -12.80
C SER A 281 11.84 -6.91 -12.69
N ARG A 282 11.13 -6.60 -11.60
CA ARG A 282 10.57 -5.27 -11.34
C ARG A 282 11.67 -4.20 -11.18
N MET A 283 12.71 -4.52 -10.43
CA MET A 283 13.86 -3.64 -10.25
C MET A 283 14.58 -3.34 -11.57
N ARG A 284 14.77 -4.35 -12.43
CA ARG A 284 15.36 -4.18 -13.78
C ARG A 284 14.49 -3.36 -14.71
N ALA A 285 13.15 -3.48 -14.60
CA ALA A 285 12.22 -2.68 -15.40
C ALA A 285 12.42 -1.17 -15.16
N ASP A 286 12.80 -0.78 -13.94
CA ASP A 286 13.12 0.60 -13.58
C ASP A 286 14.61 0.94 -13.72
N SER A 287 15.40 0.09 -14.42
CA SER A 287 16.86 0.27 -14.63
C SER A 287 17.62 0.50 -13.32
N ARG A 288 17.25 -0.25 -12.27
CA ARG A 288 17.88 -0.15 -10.94
C ARG A 288 18.65 -1.41 -10.59
N ARG A 289 19.64 -1.24 -9.72
CA ARG A 289 20.39 -2.31 -9.04
C ARG A 289 20.27 -2.14 -7.54
N CYS A 290 20.45 -3.20 -6.77
CA CYS A 290 20.46 -3.12 -5.32
C CYS A 290 21.83 -3.50 -4.74
N ALA A 291 22.15 -2.89 -3.61
CA ALA A 291 23.35 -3.20 -2.83
C ALA A 291 23.04 -3.95 -1.53
N CYS A 292 21.75 -4.19 -1.20
CA CYS A 292 21.38 -4.89 0.02
C CYS A 292 20.19 -5.83 -0.24
N VAL A 293 20.31 -7.06 0.26
CA VAL A 293 19.25 -8.09 0.22
C VAL A 293 18.76 -8.35 1.64
N THR A 294 17.45 -8.37 1.81
CA THR A 294 16.77 -8.73 3.07
C THR A 294 15.91 -9.96 2.83
N VAL A 295 16.04 -10.96 3.69
CA VAL A 295 15.13 -12.10 3.76
C VAL A 295 14.28 -11.99 5.01
N THR A 296 12.99 -12.22 4.87
CA THR A 296 12.02 -12.23 5.97
C THR A 296 11.32 -13.60 6.02
N ILE A 297 11.22 -14.17 7.21
CA ILE A 297 10.45 -15.38 7.47
C ILE A 297 9.41 -15.11 8.56
N ARG A 298 8.29 -15.83 8.49
CA ARG A 298 7.34 -15.93 9.59
C ARG A 298 7.05 -17.39 9.88
N GLY A 299 7.25 -17.79 11.11
CA GLY A 299 6.87 -19.13 11.58
C GLY A 299 5.35 -19.31 11.71
N ASN A 300 4.92 -20.53 11.96
CA ASN A 300 3.53 -20.85 12.29
C ASN A 300 3.10 -20.28 13.66
N ASP A 301 4.08 -19.90 14.51
CA ASP A 301 3.91 -19.14 15.75
C ASP A 301 3.65 -17.65 15.53
N PHE A 302 3.55 -17.20 14.26
CA PHE A 302 3.38 -15.82 13.82
C PHE A 302 4.52 -14.86 14.18
N ARG A 303 5.67 -15.36 14.65
CA ARG A 303 6.85 -14.54 14.88
C ARG A 303 7.57 -14.23 13.57
N ASN A 304 7.81 -12.94 13.35
CA ASN A 304 8.62 -12.46 12.23
C ASN A 304 10.09 -12.45 12.62
N ARG A 305 10.93 -12.93 11.71
CA ARG A 305 12.39 -12.79 11.77
C ARG A 305 12.87 -12.27 10.42
N SER A 306 13.88 -11.43 10.42
CA SER A 306 14.49 -10.92 9.19
C SER A 306 15.98 -10.79 9.36
N HIS A 307 16.71 -11.02 8.28
CA HIS A 307 18.16 -10.82 8.20
C HIS A 307 18.49 -10.15 6.88
N GLN A 308 19.44 -9.19 6.92
CA GLN A 308 19.87 -8.45 5.72
C GLN A 308 21.38 -8.42 5.63
N ARG A 309 21.88 -8.31 4.38
CA ARG A 309 23.32 -8.17 4.11
C ARG A 309 23.54 -7.31 2.90
N ARG A 310 24.59 -6.48 2.94
CA ARG A 310 25.08 -5.76 1.80
C ARG A 310 25.85 -6.70 0.87
N LEU A 311 25.65 -6.50 -0.43
CA LEU A 311 26.40 -7.17 -1.47
C LEU A 311 27.76 -6.48 -1.66
N PRO A 312 28.80 -7.21 -2.05
CA PRO A 312 30.09 -6.60 -2.37
C PRO A 312 30.00 -5.54 -3.48
N GLU A 313 29.15 -5.80 -4.48
CA GLU A 313 28.84 -4.91 -5.59
C GLU A 313 27.32 -4.86 -5.82
N PRO A 314 26.76 -3.69 -6.21
CA PRO A 314 25.36 -3.62 -6.61
C PRO A 314 25.06 -4.53 -7.80
N THR A 315 23.94 -5.25 -7.76
CA THR A 315 23.57 -6.20 -8.80
C THR A 315 22.08 -6.15 -9.12
N ASP A 316 21.73 -6.55 -10.35
CA ASP A 316 20.37 -6.82 -10.82
C ASP A 316 20.21 -8.29 -11.29
N VAL A 317 21.27 -9.11 -11.11
CA VAL A 317 21.32 -10.51 -11.55
C VAL A 317 20.56 -11.41 -10.57
N THR A 318 19.53 -12.07 -11.04
CA THR A 318 18.66 -12.93 -10.23
C THR A 318 19.45 -14.04 -9.51
N ALA A 319 20.47 -14.62 -10.16
CA ALA A 319 21.27 -15.70 -9.58
C ALA A 319 22.09 -15.23 -8.36
N GLU A 320 22.66 -14.02 -8.39
CA GLU A 320 23.41 -13.44 -7.26
C GLU A 320 22.49 -13.12 -6.09
N LEU A 321 21.34 -12.50 -6.39
CA LEU A 321 20.32 -12.19 -5.40
C LEU A 321 19.77 -13.45 -4.71
N TYR A 322 19.55 -14.51 -5.48
CA TYR A 322 19.14 -15.79 -4.97
C TYR A 322 20.20 -16.47 -4.11
N ALA A 323 21.47 -16.45 -4.54
CA ALA A 323 22.56 -16.99 -3.75
C ALA A 323 22.67 -16.30 -2.38
N MET A 324 22.63 -14.97 -2.34
CA MET A 324 22.61 -14.20 -1.10
C MET A 324 21.36 -14.51 -0.25
N SER A 325 20.19 -14.60 -0.87
CA SER A 325 18.95 -14.94 -0.15
C SER A 325 18.99 -16.32 0.49
N ARG A 326 19.60 -17.31 -0.17
CA ARG A 326 19.82 -18.64 0.40
C ARG A 326 20.74 -18.62 1.62
N THR A 327 21.83 -17.87 1.54
CA THR A 327 22.76 -17.71 2.67
C THR A 327 22.05 -17.09 3.87
N LEU A 328 21.37 -15.96 3.66
CA LEU A 328 20.61 -15.29 4.72
C LEU A 328 19.50 -16.18 5.30
N PHE A 329 18.83 -16.94 4.45
CA PHE A 329 17.79 -17.86 4.89
C PHE A 329 18.35 -18.98 5.78
N SER A 330 19.49 -19.56 5.39
CA SER A 330 20.14 -20.64 6.17
C SER A 330 20.65 -20.16 7.54
N GLU A 331 20.99 -18.89 7.67
CA GLU A 331 21.39 -18.27 8.94
C GLU A 331 20.18 -17.91 9.82
N LEU A 332 19.02 -17.68 9.20
CA LEU A 332 17.81 -17.18 9.87
C LEU A 332 16.87 -18.30 10.33
N TRP A 333 16.78 -19.38 9.56
CA TRP A 333 15.87 -20.50 9.84
C TRP A 333 16.56 -21.60 10.65
N ASP A 334 15.89 -22.04 11.70
CA ASP A 334 16.36 -23.11 12.60
C ASP A 334 16.23 -24.52 12.01
N GLY A 335 15.66 -24.68 10.81
CA GLY A 335 15.44 -25.97 10.15
C GLY A 335 14.27 -26.79 10.71
N VAL A 336 13.62 -26.34 11.78
CA VAL A 336 12.58 -27.08 12.51
C VAL A 336 11.23 -26.36 12.51
N THR A 337 11.22 -25.06 12.80
CA THR A 337 9.98 -24.26 12.84
C THR A 337 9.31 -24.23 11.48
N PRO A 338 8.06 -24.74 11.34
CA PRO A 338 7.34 -24.66 10.08
C PRO A 338 7.11 -23.20 9.65
N LEU A 339 7.39 -22.88 8.39
CA LEU A 339 7.35 -21.53 7.88
C LEU A 339 6.00 -21.24 7.19
N ARG A 340 5.34 -20.18 7.66
CA ARG A 340 4.08 -19.67 7.12
C ARG A 340 4.25 -18.61 6.04
N LEU A 341 5.34 -17.85 6.07
CA LEU A 341 5.61 -16.75 5.12
C LEU A 341 7.10 -16.68 4.82
N LEU A 342 7.39 -16.45 3.56
CA LEU A 342 8.72 -16.11 3.06
C LEU A 342 8.65 -14.78 2.28
N GLY A 343 9.67 -13.94 2.43
CA GLY A 343 9.77 -12.66 1.74
C GLY A 343 11.22 -12.33 1.37
N VAL A 344 11.38 -11.61 0.26
CA VAL A 344 12.65 -11.03 -0.19
C VAL A 344 12.43 -9.55 -0.49
N THR A 345 13.35 -8.70 -0.01
CA THR A 345 13.36 -7.28 -0.29
C THR A 345 14.76 -6.84 -0.73
N LEU A 346 14.82 -6.04 -1.78
CA LEU A 346 16.03 -5.46 -2.37
C LEU A 346 16.06 -3.98 -2.00
N ASN A 347 17.09 -3.56 -1.30
CA ASN A 347 17.25 -2.21 -0.77
C ASN A 347 18.58 -1.59 -1.25
N ASP A 348 18.85 -0.35 -0.82
CA ASP A 348 20.01 0.42 -1.20
C ASP A 348 20.16 0.46 -2.74
N LEU A 349 19.12 1.05 -3.37
CA LEU A 349 19.01 1.09 -4.82
C LEU A 349 19.94 2.13 -5.41
N CYS A 350 20.57 1.79 -6.55
CA CYS A 350 21.36 2.71 -7.37
C CYS A 350 20.98 2.58 -8.86
N GLY A 351 21.23 3.64 -9.64
CA GLY A 351 21.10 3.61 -11.09
C GLY A 351 22.29 2.90 -11.75
N ASP A 352 22.16 2.58 -13.01
CA ASP A 352 23.27 1.99 -13.82
C ASP A 352 24.50 2.91 -13.87
N ASP A 353 24.29 4.23 -13.85
CA ASP A 353 25.36 5.25 -13.93
C ASP A 353 26.18 5.38 -12.63
N ALA A 354 25.67 4.89 -11.51
CA ALA A 354 26.31 5.01 -10.20
C ALA A 354 27.16 3.78 -9.80
N VAL A 355 27.32 2.81 -10.70
CA VAL A 355 28.07 1.59 -10.41
C VAL A 355 29.52 1.76 -10.85
N GLN A 356 30.44 1.69 -9.90
CA GLN A 356 31.87 1.60 -10.21
C GLN A 356 32.11 0.31 -10.99
N LEU A 357 32.54 0.45 -12.25
CA LEU A 357 32.88 -0.71 -13.08
C LEU A 357 34.12 -1.39 -12.49
N SER A 358 34.03 -2.71 -12.28
CA SER A 358 35.19 -3.53 -11.98
C SER A 358 36.16 -3.51 -13.16
N LEU A 359 37.44 -3.38 -12.90
CA LEU A 359 38.50 -3.51 -13.91
C LEU A 359 38.52 -4.91 -14.56
N PHE A 360 37.99 -5.90 -13.86
CA PHE A 360 37.86 -7.26 -14.34
C PHE A 360 36.44 -7.55 -14.76
N ARG A 361 36.19 -7.78 -16.05
CA ARG A 361 34.88 -8.21 -16.57
C ARG A 361 34.58 -9.62 -16.09
N ASP A 362 33.50 -9.79 -15.30
CA ASP A 362 32.96 -11.11 -15.02
C ASP A 362 31.99 -11.51 -16.14
N GLU A 363 32.51 -12.24 -17.13
CA GLU A 363 31.74 -12.74 -18.28
C GLU A 363 30.52 -13.59 -17.84
N LYS A 364 30.61 -14.31 -16.73
CA LYS A 364 29.50 -15.13 -16.21
C LYS A 364 28.37 -14.24 -15.71
N LYS A 365 28.69 -13.16 -15.00
CA LYS A 365 27.75 -12.16 -14.53
C LYS A 365 27.07 -11.45 -15.70
N GLU A 366 27.83 -11.05 -16.71
CA GLU A 366 27.30 -10.43 -17.92
C GLU A 366 26.33 -11.35 -18.71
N ARG A 367 26.69 -12.64 -18.86
CA ARG A 367 25.82 -13.64 -19.50
C ARG A 367 24.53 -13.86 -18.71
N ALA A 368 24.64 -13.97 -17.39
CA ALA A 368 23.47 -14.13 -16.51
C ALA A 368 22.54 -12.91 -16.57
N ARG A 369 23.10 -11.68 -16.60
CA ARG A 369 22.33 -10.44 -16.76
C ARG A 369 21.58 -10.39 -18.08
N LYS A 370 22.26 -10.71 -19.20
CA LYS A 370 21.64 -10.77 -20.54
C LYS A 370 20.52 -11.79 -20.61
N LEU A 371 20.71 -12.97 -19.98
CA LEU A 371 19.67 -13.99 -19.90
C LEU A 371 18.44 -13.47 -19.13
N ASP A 372 18.63 -12.86 -17.97
CA ASP A 372 17.54 -12.29 -17.17
C ASP A 372 16.77 -11.20 -17.95
N GLN A 373 17.48 -10.30 -18.63
CA GLN A 373 16.88 -9.27 -19.49
C GLN A 373 16.09 -9.86 -20.67
N THR A 374 16.62 -10.91 -21.32
CA THR A 374 15.93 -11.61 -22.41
C THR A 374 14.64 -12.27 -21.91
N VAL A 375 14.69 -12.92 -20.74
CA VAL A 375 13.52 -13.53 -20.12
C VAL A 375 12.47 -12.46 -19.78
N ASP A 376 12.89 -11.30 -19.26
CA ASP A 376 11.97 -10.19 -18.94
C ASP A 376 11.32 -9.63 -20.20
N GLN A 377 12.07 -9.46 -21.30
CA GLN A 377 11.52 -9.02 -22.60
C GLN A 377 10.50 -10.00 -23.15
N LEU A 378 10.79 -11.30 -23.10
CA LEU A 378 9.84 -12.34 -23.55
C LEU A 378 8.57 -12.37 -22.69
N ARG A 379 8.72 -12.21 -21.38
CA ARG A 379 7.57 -12.10 -20.46
C ARG A 379 6.73 -10.84 -20.71
N GLY A 380 7.38 -9.72 -21.02
CA GLY A 380 6.68 -8.48 -21.39
C GLY A 380 5.88 -8.63 -22.70
N LYS A 381 6.39 -9.41 -23.67
CA LYS A 381 5.72 -9.61 -24.97
C LYS A 381 4.64 -10.71 -24.94
N PHE A 382 4.88 -11.81 -24.24
CA PHE A 382 4.03 -13.01 -24.29
C PHE A 382 3.33 -13.32 -22.96
N GLY A 383 3.49 -12.47 -21.96
CA GLY A 383 2.94 -12.64 -20.61
C GLY A 383 3.90 -13.37 -19.67
N VAL A 384 3.75 -13.09 -18.38
CA VAL A 384 4.65 -13.56 -17.31
C VAL A 384 4.73 -15.07 -17.13
N THR A 385 3.77 -15.81 -17.67
CA THR A 385 3.73 -17.28 -17.63
C THR A 385 4.36 -17.94 -18.84
N ALA A 386 4.77 -17.18 -19.87
CA ALA A 386 5.32 -17.71 -21.10
C ALA A 386 6.66 -18.45 -20.87
N ILE A 387 7.47 -17.95 -19.95
CA ILE A 387 8.75 -18.56 -19.56
C ILE A 387 8.85 -18.60 -18.05
N SER A 388 9.07 -19.79 -17.50
CA SER A 388 9.38 -19.99 -16.08
C SER A 388 10.63 -20.82 -15.91
N ARG A 389 11.33 -20.65 -14.78
CA ARG A 389 12.46 -21.52 -14.43
C ARG A 389 11.91 -22.89 -14.04
N GLY A 390 12.48 -23.99 -14.59
CA GLY A 390 11.96 -25.34 -14.40
C GLY A 390 11.83 -25.76 -12.92
N SER A 391 12.76 -25.28 -12.08
CA SER A 391 12.74 -25.55 -10.62
C SER A 391 11.66 -24.80 -9.82
N VAL A 392 10.88 -23.91 -10.43
CA VAL A 392 9.91 -23.03 -9.69
C VAL A 392 8.49 -23.06 -10.26
N THR A 393 8.16 -24.02 -11.11
CA THR A 393 6.85 -24.07 -11.80
C THR A 393 5.66 -23.96 -10.86
N ASP A 394 5.65 -24.65 -9.72
CA ASP A 394 4.57 -24.59 -8.73
C ASP A 394 4.69 -23.38 -7.77
N ALA A 395 5.92 -23.00 -7.41
CA ALA A 395 6.17 -21.83 -6.56
C ALA A 395 5.88 -20.51 -7.32
N SER A 396 6.19 -20.44 -8.63
CA SER A 396 5.90 -19.26 -9.44
C SER A 396 4.40 -18.97 -9.59
N ARG A 397 3.57 -20.02 -9.61
CA ARG A 397 2.11 -19.84 -9.58
C ARG A 397 1.61 -19.16 -8.31
N ARG A 398 2.29 -19.37 -7.17
CA ARG A 398 1.95 -18.79 -5.87
C ARG A 398 2.44 -17.35 -5.74
N VAL A 399 3.67 -17.08 -6.21
CA VAL A 399 4.30 -15.74 -6.22
C VAL A 399 3.73 -14.87 -7.35
N GLY A 400 3.43 -15.44 -8.49
CA GLY A 400 3.05 -14.76 -9.73
C GLY A 400 1.65 -14.15 -9.75
N ARG A 401 0.79 -14.36 -8.73
CA ARG A 401 -0.53 -13.71 -8.68
C ARG A 401 -0.43 -12.20 -8.44
N LYS A 402 0.53 -11.73 -7.63
CA LYS A 402 0.83 -10.31 -7.49
C LYS A 402 1.48 -9.74 -8.76
N TYR A 403 2.33 -10.54 -9.42
CA TYR A 403 3.02 -10.18 -10.65
C TYR A 403 2.08 -9.90 -11.84
N LYS A 404 0.97 -10.66 -11.97
CA LYS A 404 -0.05 -10.42 -13.02
C LYS A 404 -0.78 -9.09 -12.88
N ALA A 405 -0.93 -8.57 -11.68
CA ALA A 405 -1.63 -7.31 -11.44
C ALA A 405 -0.75 -6.08 -11.76
N GLU A 406 0.57 -6.22 -11.66
CA GLU A 406 1.52 -5.11 -11.77
C GLU A 406 2.19 -4.98 -13.16
N LEU A 407 2.21 -6.06 -13.98
CA LEU A 407 2.93 -6.11 -15.26
C LEU A 407 2.05 -6.30 -16.49
N ASP A 408 0.76 -6.03 -16.42
CA ASP A 408 -0.05 -5.87 -17.61
C ASP A 408 -0.22 -4.36 -17.87
N PRO A 409 0.74 -3.70 -18.56
CA PRO A 409 0.52 -2.36 -19.07
C PRO A 409 -0.60 -2.51 -20.08
N GLY A 410 -1.76 -1.96 -19.76
CA GLY A 410 -2.90 -1.97 -20.64
C GLY A 410 -2.48 -1.72 -22.06
N GLN A 411 -3.04 -2.50 -22.96
CA GLN A 411 -2.95 -2.30 -24.40
C GLN A 411 -2.98 -0.78 -24.71
N LYS A 412 -1.89 -0.33 -25.37
CA LYS A 412 -1.88 0.96 -26.05
C LYS A 412 -2.95 0.97 -27.14
#